data_3b71cdd919be6a2b24a105ea94b1182e
#
_entry.id   3b71cdd919be6a2b24a105ea94b1182e
#
_cell.length_a   1.000
_cell.length_b   1.000
_cell.length_c   1.000
_cell.angle_alpha   90.00
_cell.angle_beta   90.00
_cell.angle_gamma   90.00
#
_symmetry.space_group_name_H-M   'P 1'
#
loop_
_entity.id
_entity.type
_entity.pdbx_description
1 polymer ?
#
loop_
_entity_poly.entity_id
_entity_poly.type
_entity_poly.pdbx_seq_one_letter_code
_entity_poly.pdbx_strand_id
1 'polypeptide(L)'
;MLNTLIDRLPEGSNDLANLLRRTLNEETELAEHYCYGVALATACALRNRELAALIRQHTAAETQAIVQKAVERMGITNPYFQVRMVAEIGAGGSLQALAMPPLQDTGVRDETAYHYYAVAISAINGGMPCYRSHLMDLLHSGESSQAIDQALRLVAALHSLDQLLVLDA
;
A
#
# COMPACT_ATOMS: atom_id res chain seq x y z
N MET A 1 14.62 7.46 7.62
CA MET A 1 13.29 7.69 6.99
C MET A 1 12.35 8.45 7.92
N LEU A 2 12.01 7.92 9.11
CA LEU A 2 11.00 8.54 10.00
C LEU A 2 11.28 10.02 10.31
N ASN A 3 12.48 10.36 10.78
CA ASN A 3 12.82 11.77 11.09
C ASN A 3 12.63 12.69 9.89
N THR A 4 13.06 12.25 8.70
CA THR A 4 12.90 13.04 7.46
C THR A 4 11.42 13.25 7.08
N LEU A 5 10.54 12.32 7.41
CA LEU A 5 9.08 12.48 7.21
C LEU A 5 8.52 13.47 8.25
N ILE A 6 8.92 13.34 9.50
CA ILE A 6 8.47 14.22 10.59
C ILE A 6 8.93 15.65 10.37
N ASP A 7 10.18 15.85 9.91
CA ASP A 7 10.76 17.18 9.65
C ASP A 7 10.02 17.93 8.51
N ARG A 8 9.22 17.24 7.73
CA ARG A 8 8.37 17.82 6.68
C ARG A 8 6.97 18.21 7.13
N LEU A 9 6.60 17.88 8.37
CA LEU A 9 5.28 18.21 8.90
C LEU A 9 5.18 19.69 9.24
N PRO A 10 4.07 20.34 8.91
CA PRO A 10 3.78 21.69 9.39
C PRO A 10 3.76 21.75 10.91
N GLU A 11 4.04 22.93 11.46
CA GLU A 11 3.96 23.17 12.91
C GLU A 11 2.56 22.83 13.43
N GLY A 12 2.49 22.13 14.57
CA GLY A 12 1.22 21.71 15.16
C GLY A 12 0.70 20.34 14.72
N SER A 13 1.37 19.65 13.78
CA SER A 13 0.95 18.30 13.29
C SER A 13 1.34 17.16 14.24
N ASN A 14 1.15 17.35 15.56
CA ASN A 14 1.60 16.41 16.59
C ASN A 14 0.92 15.03 16.48
N ASP A 15 -0.37 14.98 16.15
CA ASP A 15 -1.11 13.71 16.04
C ASP A 15 -0.53 12.85 14.91
N LEU A 16 -0.24 13.46 13.76
CA LEU A 16 0.36 12.75 12.64
C LEU A 16 1.80 12.33 12.94
N ALA A 17 2.61 13.21 13.57
CA ALA A 17 3.95 12.87 13.99
C ALA A 17 3.95 11.67 14.95
N ASN A 18 3.03 11.62 15.90
CA ASN A 18 2.87 10.51 16.84
C ASN A 18 2.43 9.22 16.13
N LEU A 19 1.49 9.32 15.19
CA LEU A 19 1.04 8.16 14.42
C LEU A 19 2.17 7.57 13.57
N LEU A 20 2.97 8.39 12.91
CA LEU A 20 4.14 7.96 12.15
C LEU A 20 5.21 7.31 13.05
N ARG A 21 5.48 7.87 14.24
CA ARG A 21 6.42 7.25 15.20
C ARG A 21 5.94 5.87 15.63
N ARG A 22 4.68 5.75 16.00
CA ARG A 22 4.10 4.48 16.43
C ARG A 22 4.19 3.44 15.32
N THR A 23 3.71 3.75 14.14
CA THR A 23 3.57 2.77 13.05
C THR A 23 4.90 2.37 12.40
N LEU A 24 5.91 3.25 12.41
CA LEU A 24 7.20 3.01 11.74
C LEU A 24 8.32 2.61 12.70
N ASN A 25 8.21 2.86 14.00
CA ASN A 25 9.34 2.71 14.91
C ASN A 25 9.03 2.05 16.26
N GLU A 26 7.83 2.20 16.81
CA GLU A 26 7.50 1.73 18.15
C GLU A 26 6.77 0.38 18.12
N GLU A 27 5.88 0.19 17.17
CA GLU A 27 5.10 -1.04 17.00
C GLU A 27 5.85 -2.03 16.12
N THR A 28 5.84 -3.30 16.50
CA THR A 28 6.61 -4.39 15.87
C THR A 28 5.74 -5.54 15.38
N GLU A 29 4.42 -5.35 15.34
CA GLU A 29 3.48 -6.37 14.87
C GLU A 29 3.64 -6.63 13.37
N LEU A 30 3.81 -5.55 12.59
CA LEU A 30 4.17 -5.63 11.18
C LEU A 30 5.69 -5.67 11.03
N ALA A 31 6.21 -6.69 10.35
CA ALA A 31 7.64 -6.81 10.13
C ALA A 31 8.22 -5.57 9.40
N GLU A 32 9.41 -5.13 9.81
CA GLU A 32 10.03 -3.89 9.33
C GLU A 32 10.11 -3.79 7.80
N HIS A 33 10.48 -4.88 7.13
CA HIS A 33 10.57 -4.89 5.67
C HIS A 33 9.19 -4.73 4.99
N TYR A 34 8.10 -5.19 5.62
CA TYR A 34 6.74 -4.93 5.15
C TYR A 34 6.35 -3.47 5.38
N CYS A 35 6.75 -2.84 6.51
CA CYS A 35 6.51 -1.42 6.77
C CYS A 35 7.07 -0.55 5.64
N TYR A 36 8.32 -0.77 5.23
CA TYR A 36 8.93 0.00 4.14
C TYR A 36 8.24 -0.23 2.80
N GLY A 37 7.84 -1.46 2.52
CA GLY A 37 7.10 -1.80 1.31
C GLY A 37 5.70 -1.19 1.27
N VAL A 38 4.95 -1.26 2.38
CA VAL A 38 3.65 -0.59 2.54
C VAL A 38 3.78 0.91 2.34
N ALA A 39 4.80 1.53 2.95
CA ALA A 39 5.05 2.97 2.79
C ALA A 39 5.35 3.34 1.34
N LEU A 40 6.21 2.59 0.65
CA LEU A 40 6.54 2.83 -0.76
C LEU A 40 5.33 2.61 -1.67
N ALA A 41 4.57 1.54 -1.46
CA ALA A 41 3.35 1.24 -2.20
C ALA A 41 2.30 2.35 -2.05
N THR A 42 2.13 2.86 -0.83
CA THR A 42 1.25 3.99 -0.53
C THR A 42 1.69 5.25 -1.27
N ALA A 43 2.97 5.62 -1.20
CA ALA A 43 3.49 6.79 -1.89
C ALA A 43 3.32 6.71 -3.42
N CYS A 44 3.48 5.50 -4.00
CA CYS A 44 3.21 5.26 -5.41
C CYS A 44 1.71 5.43 -5.75
N ALA A 45 0.82 4.93 -4.91
CA ALA A 45 -0.64 5.06 -5.10
C ALA A 45 -1.09 6.52 -4.98
N LEU A 46 -0.51 7.29 -4.06
CA LEU A 46 -0.70 8.75 -3.92
C LEU A 46 -0.12 9.54 -5.10
N ARG A 47 0.72 8.91 -5.95
CA ARG A 47 1.43 9.56 -7.06
C ARG A 47 2.41 10.65 -6.60
N ASN A 48 2.82 10.62 -5.35
CA ASN A 48 3.80 11.55 -4.78
C ASN A 48 5.21 11.06 -5.09
N ARG A 49 5.83 11.64 -6.12
CA ARG A 49 7.16 11.23 -6.60
C ARG A 49 8.27 11.52 -5.59
N GLU A 50 8.17 12.63 -4.86
CA GLU A 50 9.14 13.00 -3.84
C GLU A 50 9.11 12.03 -2.66
N LEU A 51 7.92 11.76 -2.14
CA LEU A 51 7.71 10.82 -1.06
C LEU A 51 8.17 9.41 -1.46
N ALA A 52 7.81 8.96 -2.66
CA ALA A 52 8.25 7.66 -3.18
C ALA A 52 9.78 7.59 -3.33
N ALA A 53 10.43 8.65 -3.81
CA ALA A 53 11.89 8.70 -3.96
C ALA A 53 12.60 8.64 -2.59
N LEU A 54 12.08 9.36 -1.60
CA LEU A 54 12.60 9.34 -0.24
C LEU A 54 12.49 7.95 0.39
N ILE A 55 11.33 7.32 0.33
CA ILE A 55 11.09 6.01 0.94
C ILE A 55 11.91 4.93 0.22
N ARG A 56 12.02 5.01 -1.11
CA ARG A 56 12.79 4.05 -1.93
C ARG A 56 14.25 3.93 -1.49
N GLN A 57 14.89 5.01 -1.04
CA GLN A 57 16.27 5.00 -0.56
C GLN A 57 16.46 4.10 0.67
N HIS A 58 15.40 3.84 1.41
CA HIS A 58 15.38 3.00 2.62
C HIS A 58 14.76 1.62 2.38
N THR A 59 14.38 1.31 1.15
CA THR A 59 13.67 0.07 0.80
C THR A 59 14.60 -0.86 0.02
N ALA A 60 14.72 -2.11 0.43
CA ALA A 60 15.54 -3.12 -0.25
C ALA A 60 15.08 -3.33 -1.70
N ALA A 61 16.01 -3.65 -2.59
CA ALA A 61 15.71 -3.83 -4.02
C ALA A 61 14.67 -4.93 -4.28
N GLU A 62 14.70 -6.01 -3.52
CA GLU A 62 13.71 -7.09 -3.62
C GLU A 62 12.29 -6.59 -3.26
N THR A 63 12.17 -5.84 -2.16
CA THR A 63 10.91 -5.21 -1.76
C THR A 63 10.41 -4.24 -2.83
N GLN A 64 11.31 -3.42 -3.42
CA GLN A 64 10.95 -2.52 -4.51
C GLN A 64 10.37 -3.25 -5.71
N ALA A 65 10.93 -4.41 -6.07
CA ALA A 65 10.44 -5.21 -7.19
C ALA A 65 9.01 -5.75 -6.93
N ILE A 66 8.72 -6.19 -5.70
CA ILE A 66 7.38 -6.65 -5.31
C ILE A 66 6.39 -5.47 -5.32
N VAL A 67 6.79 -4.30 -4.77
CA VAL A 67 5.98 -3.08 -4.82
C VAL A 67 5.67 -2.70 -6.27
N GLN A 68 6.67 -2.72 -7.16
CA GLN A 68 6.46 -2.43 -8.59
C GLN A 68 5.40 -3.37 -9.19
N LYS A 69 5.47 -4.67 -8.89
CA LYS A 69 4.48 -5.66 -9.37
C LYS A 69 3.08 -5.38 -8.80
N ALA A 70 2.98 -5.01 -7.53
CA ALA A 70 1.71 -4.65 -6.91
C ALA A 70 1.12 -3.37 -7.53
N VAL A 71 1.94 -2.34 -7.76
CA VAL A 71 1.52 -1.08 -8.40
C VAL A 71 1.00 -1.33 -9.82
N GLU A 72 1.72 -2.12 -10.62
CA GLU A 72 1.30 -2.50 -11.97
C GLU A 72 -0.07 -3.18 -11.94
N ARG A 73 -0.22 -4.21 -11.13
CA ARG A 73 -1.43 -5.03 -11.10
C ARG A 73 -2.63 -4.28 -10.50
N MET A 74 -2.43 -3.59 -9.38
CA MET A 74 -3.50 -2.81 -8.74
C MET A 74 -3.90 -1.60 -9.59
N GLY A 75 -2.98 -1.00 -10.32
CA GLY A 75 -3.29 0.06 -11.28
C GLY A 75 -4.28 -0.36 -12.38
N ILE A 76 -4.27 -1.64 -12.75
CA ILE A 76 -5.20 -2.25 -13.72
C ILE A 76 -6.47 -2.74 -13.03
N THR A 77 -6.33 -3.53 -11.97
CA THR A 77 -7.44 -4.27 -11.37
C THR A 77 -8.34 -3.40 -10.51
N ASN A 78 -7.81 -2.40 -9.80
CA ASN A 78 -8.61 -1.52 -8.96
C ASN A 78 -9.72 -0.83 -9.76
N PRO A 79 -9.42 -0.04 -10.81
CA PRO A 79 -10.48 0.63 -11.57
C PRO A 79 -11.39 -0.39 -12.28
N TYR A 80 -10.84 -1.48 -12.80
CA TYR A 80 -11.62 -2.45 -13.55
C TYR A 80 -12.68 -3.16 -12.68
N PHE A 81 -12.30 -3.67 -11.51
CA PHE A 81 -13.24 -4.36 -10.63
C PHE A 81 -14.12 -3.39 -9.86
N GLN A 82 -13.64 -2.17 -9.55
CA GLN A 82 -14.44 -1.15 -8.87
C GLN A 82 -15.66 -0.73 -9.69
N VAL A 83 -15.49 -0.43 -10.96
CA VAL A 83 -16.62 -0.01 -11.80
C VAL A 83 -17.62 -1.14 -12.07
N ARG A 84 -17.16 -2.39 -12.06
CA ARG A 84 -18.03 -3.57 -12.22
C ARG A 84 -18.93 -3.84 -11.01
N MET A 85 -18.66 -3.24 -9.85
CA MET A 85 -19.56 -3.30 -8.71
C MET A 85 -20.83 -2.45 -8.89
N VAL A 86 -20.78 -1.47 -9.79
CA VAL A 86 -21.91 -0.53 -10.00
C VAL A 86 -23.01 -1.15 -10.85
N ALA A 87 -22.60 -1.98 -11.84
CA ALA A 87 -23.54 -2.64 -12.72
C ALA A 87 -22.99 -3.97 -13.21
N GLU A 88 -23.85 -4.97 -13.34
CA GLU A 88 -23.48 -6.27 -13.90
C GLU A 88 -23.20 -6.14 -15.40
N ILE A 89 -22.07 -6.67 -15.83
CA ILE A 89 -21.67 -6.76 -17.24
C ILE A 89 -21.47 -8.23 -17.56
N GLY A 90 -22.25 -8.77 -18.49
CA GLY A 90 -22.31 -10.19 -18.82
C GLY A 90 -21.05 -10.79 -19.46
N ALA A 91 -19.96 -10.00 -19.63
CA ALA A 91 -18.69 -10.46 -20.19
C ALA A 91 -17.50 -9.96 -19.36
N GLY A 92 -16.36 -10.65 -19.41
CA GLY A 92 -15.15 -10.30 -18.67
C GLY A 92 -15.27 -10.63 -17.17
N GLY A 93 -14.73 -9.80 -16.29
CA GLY A 93 -14.80 -9.96 -14.84
C GLY A 93 -13.74 -10.88 -14.24
N SER A 94 -12.70 -11.22 -14.99
CA SER A 94 -11.60 -12.09 -14.52
C SER A 94 -10.22 -11.51 -14.84
N LEU A 95 -9.17 -12.04 -14.21
CA LEU A 95 -7.79 -11.69 -14.54
C LEU A 95 -7.44 -12.12 -15.99
N GLN A 96 -8.00 -13.21 -16.47
CA GLN A 96 -7.82 -13.66 -17.86
C GLN A 96 -8.35 -12.62 -18.87
N ALA A 97 -9.49 -11.98 -18.59
CA ALA A 97 -10.03 -10.91 -19.43
C ALA A 97 -9.11 -9.67 -19.48
N LEU A 98 -8.24 -9.51 -18.48
CA LEU A 98 -7.21 -8.46 -18.40
C LEU A 98 -5.85 -8.94 -18.96
N ALA A 99 -5.77 -10.14 -19.55
CA ALA A 99 -4.52 -10.78 -19.96
C ALA A 99 -3.48 -10.85 -18.81
N MET A 100 -3.95 -11.03 -17.59
CA MET A 100 -3.10 -11.08 -16.39
C MET A 100 -2.96 -12.53 -15.89
N PRO A 101 -1.73 -13.04 -15.71
CA PRO A 101 -1.53 -14.35 -15.13
C PRO A 101 -1.90 -14.36 -13.62
N PRO A 102 -2.18 -15.54 -13.04
CA PRO A 102 -2.25 -15.73 -11.61
C PRO A 102 -0.97 -15.23 -10.91
N LEU A 103 -1.06 -14.89 -9.60
CA LEU A 103 0.09 -14.32 -8.86
C LEU A 103 1.29 -15.26 -8.86
N GLN A 104 1.07 -16.55 -8.63
CA GLN A 104 2.11 -17.59 -8.63
C GLN A 104 2.96 -17.66 -9.91
N ASP A 105 2.41 -17.22 -11.04
CA ASP A 105 3.07 -17.24 -12.34
C ASP A 105 3.84 -15.92 -12.63
N THR A 106 3.84 -14.97 -11.67
CA THR A 106 4.49 -13.65 -11.83
C THR A 106 5.93 -13.59 -11.35
N GLY A 107 6.42 -14.65 -10.69
CA GLY A 107 7.73 -14.69 -10.08
C GLY A 107 7.86 -13.96 -8.73
N VAL A 108 6.77 -13.47 -8.18
CA VAL A 108 6.72 -12.95 -6.79
C VAL A 108 6.95 -14.12 -5.83
N ARG A 109 8.01 -14.01 -4.99
CA ARG A 109 8.37 -15.07 -4.04
C ARG A 109 7.75 -14.86 -2.66
N ASP A 110 7.58 -13.61 -2.25
CA ASP A 110 6.93 -13.23 -1.01
C ASP A 110 5.50 -12.74 -1.32
N GLU A 111 4.56 -13.68 -1.34
CA GLU A 111 3.15 -13.38 -1.61
C GLU A 111 2.52 -12.56 -0.47
N THR A 112 2.95 -12.76 0.78
CA THR A 112 2.49 -11.99 1.93
C THR A 112 2.85 -10.52 1.76
N ALA A 113 4.10 -10.21 1.41
CA ALA A 113 4.53 -8.84 1.08
C ALA A 113 3.66 -8.24 -0.04
N TYR A 114 3.46 -9.00 -1.13
CA TYR A 114 2.62 -8.56 -2.23
C TYR A 114 1.20 -8.21 -1.78
N HIS A 115 0.58 -9.03 -0.93
CA HIS A 115 -0.77 -8.78 -0.43
C HIS A 115 -0.84 -7.53 0.44
N TYR A 116 0.13 -7.28 1.32
CA TYR A 116 0.22 -6.03 2.08
C TYR A 116 0.28 -4.80 1.16
N TYR A 117 1.12 -4.85 0.11
CA TYR A 117 1.27 -3.73 -0.82
C TYR A 117 0.02 -3.53 -1.68
N ALA A 118 -0.62 -4.61 -2.11
CA ALA A 118 -1.88 -4.57 -2.84
C ALA A 118 -3.02 -3.98 -1.99
N VAL A 119 -3.10 -4.33 -0.69
CA VAL A 119 -4.05 -3.73 0.27
C VAL A 119 -3.80 -2.23 0.39
N ALA A 120 -2.55 -1.80 0.60
CA ALA A 120 -2.18 -0.39 0.72
C ALA A 120 -2.58 0.42 -0.53
N ILE A 121 -2.24 -0.08 -1.72
CA ILE A 121 -2.57 0.58 -2.99
C ILE A 121 -4.08 0.63 -3.20
N SER A 122 -4.78 -0.47 -2.92
CA SER A 122 -6.24 -0.54 -3.12
C SER A 122 -7.00 0.36 -2.15
N ALA A 123 -6.51 0.55 -0.92
CA ALA A 123 -7.08 1.49 0.05
C ALA A 123 -7.02 2.93 -0.48
N ILE A 124 -5.89 3.35 -1.03
CA ILE A 124 -5.71 4.69 -1.61
C ILE A 124 -6.52 4.88 -2.90
N ASN A 125 -6.54 3.87 -3.77
CA ASN A 125 -7.21 3.95 -5.06
C ASN A 125 -8.75 3.75 -4.96
N GLY A 126 -9.29 3.43 -3.78
CA GLY A 126 -10.70 3.07 -3.62
C GLY A 126 -11.08 1.74 -4.27
N GLY A 127 -10.12 0.86 -4.54
CA GLY A 127 -10.32 -0.44 -5.19
C GLY A 127 -10.87 -1.50 -4.23
N MET A 128 -12.05 -1.29 -3.66
CA MET A 128 -12.61 -2.11 -2.57
C MET A 128 -12.71 -3.62 -2.88
N PRO A 129 -13.06 -4.08 -4.10
CA PRO A 129 -13.05 -5.51 -4.41
C PRO A 129 -11.65 -6.14 -4.24
N CYS A 130 -10.61 -5.48 -4.78
CA CYS A 130 -9.23 -5.95 -4.67
C CYS A 130 -8.72 -5.83 -3.22
N TYR A 131 -9.04 -4.72 -2.52
CA TYR A 131 -8.75 -4.55 -1.11
C TYR A 131 -9.25 -5.74 -0.29
N ARG A 132 -10.55 -6.08 -0.44
CA ARG A 132 -11.16 -7.20 0.28
C ARG A 132 -10.49 -8.53 -0.04
N SER A 133 -10.20 -8.81 -1.32
CA SER A 133 -9.55 -10.05 -1.73
C SER A 133 -8.18 -10.21 -1.06
N HIS A 134 -7.29 -9.21 -1.21
CA HIS A 134 -5.95 -9.27 -0.65
C HIS A 134 -5.91 -9.23 0.88
N LEU A 135 -6.88 -8.55 1.53
CA LEU A 135 -7.05 -8.61 2.97
C LEU A 135 -7.38 -10.03 3.44
N MET A 136 -8.28 -10.72 2.73
CA MET A 136 -8.60 -12.11 3.05
C MET A 136 -7.40 -13.05 2.84
N ASP A 137 -6.60 -12.80 1.82
CA ASP A 137 -5.37 -13.58 1.58
C ASP A 137 -4.37 -13.41 2.72
N LEU A 138 -4.19 -12.19 3.26
CA LEU A 138 -3.36 -11.93 4.45
C LEU A 138 -3.88 -12.70 5.67
N LEU A 139 -5.17 -12.66 5.94
CA LEU A 139 -5.76 -13.40 7.06
C LEU A 139 -5.61 -14.92 6.89
N HIS A 140 -5.75 -15.45 5.69
CA HIS A 140 -5.57 -16.86 5.40
C HIS A 140 -4.10 -17.31 5.46
N SER A 141 -3.15 -16.42 5.19
CA SER A 141 -1.71 -16.70 5.35
C SER A 141 -1.25 -16.68 6.80
N GLY A 142 -2.14 -16.31 7.73
CA GLY A 142 -1.85 -16.30 9.17
C GLY A 142 -1.34 -14.97 9.71
N GLU A 143 -1.41 -13.90 8.92
CA GLU A 143 -1.05 -12.56 9.38
C GLU A 143 -2.01 -12.09 10.50
N SER A 144 -1.43 -11.48 11.55
CA SER A 144 -2.22 -11.04 12.70
C SER A 144 -3.07 -9.81 12.33
N SER A 145 -4.24 -9.68 12.96
CA SER A 145 -5.08 -8.49 12.81
C SER A 145 -4.34 -7.22 13.26
N GLN A 146 -3.42 -7.34 14.23
CA GLN A 146 -2.60 -6.22 14.70
C GLN A 146 -1.59 -5.76 13.64
N ALA A 147 -0.91 -6.69 12.96
CA ALA A 147 0.00 -6.37 11.87
C ALA A 147 -0.73 -5.69 10.69
N ILE A 148 -1.88 -6.24 10.32
CA ILE A 148 -2.73 -5.65 9.27
C ILE A 148 -3.20 -4.25 9.67
N ASP A 149 -3.65 -4.05 10.90
CA ASP A 149 -4.08 -2.75 11.41
C ASP A 149 -2.92 -1.74 11.45
N GLN A 150 -1.71 -2.16 11.87
CA GLN A 150 -0.52 -1.32 11.82
C GLN A 150 -0.23 -0.86 10.38
N ALA A 151 -0.32 -1.77 9.40
CA ALA A 151 -0.15 -1.43 7.98
C ALA A 151 -1.18 -0.38 7.52
N LEU A 152 -2.45 -0.57 7.87
CA LEU A 152 -3.53 0.37 7.49
C LEU A 152 -3.38 1.75 8.15
N ARG A 153 -2.94 1.80 9.41
CA ARG A 153 -2.64 3.07 10.08
C ARG A 153 -1.46 3.79 9.43
N LEU A 154 -0.44 3.06 8.98
CA LEU A 154 0.67 3.62 8.22
C LEU A 154 0.20 4.21 6.88
N VAL A 155 -0.69 3.50 6.16
CA VAL A 155 -1.32 4.01 4.92
C VAL A 155 -2.07 5.32 5.20
N ALA A 156 -2.88 5.36 6.26
CA ALA A 156 -3.63 6.55 6.65
C ALA A 156 -2.71 7.73 7.02
N ALA A 157 -1.63 7.45 7.77
CA ALA A 157 -0.65 8.47 8.13
C ALA A 157 0.05 9.08 6.91
N LEU A 158 0.48 8.26 5.96
CA LEU A 158 1.12 8.74 4.74
C LEU A 158 0.14 9.47 3.81
N HIS A 159 -1.12 9.07 3.78
CA HIS A 159 -2.16 9.81 3.06
C HIS A 159 -2.37 11.20 3.67
N SER A 160 -2.46 11.30 5.00
CA SER A 160 -2.57 12.60 5.69
C SER A 160 -1.32 13.47 5.46
N LEU A 161 -0.12 12.88 5.49
CA LEU A 161 1.12 13.59 5.18
C LEU A 161 1.08 14.20 3.77
N ASP A 162 0.67 13.39 2.77
CA ASP A 162 0.56 13.84 1.38
C ASP A 162 -0.39 15.02 1.23
N GLN A 163 -1.54 14.99 1.91
CA GLN A 163 -2.50 16.10 1.92
C GLN A 163 -1.93 17.36 2.55
N LEU A 164 -1.18 17.25 3.65
CA LEU A 164 -0.55 18.40 4.30
C LEU A 164 0.55 19.03 3.45
N LEU A 165 1.34 18.23 2.73
CA LEU A 165 2.38 18.74 1.84
C LEU A 165 1.83 19.59 0.67
N VAL A 166 0.56 19.42 0.31
CA VAL A 166 -0.11 20.27 -0.69
C VAL A 166 -0.41 21.66 -0.14
N LEU A 167 -0.57 21.81 1.18
CA LEU A 167 -0.85 23.13 1.78
C LEU A 167 0.39 24.02 1.88
N ASP A 168 1.59 23.42 1.84
CA ASP A 168 2.87 24.13 1.97
C ASP A 168 3.53 24.35 0.59
N ALA A 169 2.89 23.95 -0.49
CA ALA A 169 3.34 24.12 -1.88
C ALA A 169 2.74 25.39 -2.49
#